data_2e69d1410bd50e72dba9ab20771ea3d9
#
_entry.id   2e69d1410bd50e72dba9ab20771ea3d9
#
_cell.length_a   1.000
_cell.length_b   1.000
_cell.length_c   1.000
_cell.angle_alpha   90.00
_cell.angle_beta   90.00
_cell.angle_gamma   90.00
#
_symmetry.space_group_name_H-M   'P 1'
#
loop_
_entity.id
_entity.type
_entity.pdbx_description
1 polymer ?
#
loop_
_entity_poly.entity_id
_entity_poly.type
_entity_poly.pdbx_seq_one_letter_code
_entity_poly.pdbx_strand_id
1 'polypeptide(L)'
;MSKGPVSKFIEHQYRHFNAAALVDAAKGYETHLLDGGKMLVSLAGAMSTAELGISLAEMIRQDKIAIISCTGANLEEDVMNLVAHSKYKRVPNYRDLTPQDEWDLLENHYNRVTDTCIPEEEAFRRLQKPLEKVWKDAEAAGERYFPHEFLYKVVLSGVLEEFYEIDPKDSWIVAAAKKNIPIIVPGWEDSTTGNIFASYVIKNELKASTVKNGIEYMVMLTEWYRANSGGKGVGFFQVGGGIAGDFPICVVPMMYQDLEWHDVPFWSYFCQVSDSTTSYGSYSGAVPNEKITWGKLDIHTPKFIVESDATIVVPLIFAYILGQ
;
A
#
# COMPACT_ATOMS: atom_id res chain seq x y z
N MET A 1 20.73 17.39 -6.53
CA MET A 1 21.09 16.62 -7.73
C MET A 1 20.42 17.26 -8.93
N SER A 2 21.01 17.18 -10.15
CA SER A 2 20.32 17.66 -11.36
C SER A 2 19.15 16.72 -11.65
N LYS A 3 17.95 17.27 -11.83
CA LYS A 3 16.76 16.48 -12.13
C LYS A 3 16.85 15.84 -13.51
N GLY A 4 16.41 14.61 -13.64
CA GLY A 4 16.39 13.84 -14.87
C GLY A 4 15.32 14.29 -15.87
N PRO A 5 15.16 13.57 -16.97
CA PRO A 5 14.27 14.00 -18.07
C PRO A 5 12.79 13.99 -17.69
N VAL A 6 12.32 13.05 -16.86
CA VAL A 6 10.92 12.98 -16.42
C VAL A 6 10.59 14.18 -15.52
N SER A 7 11.44 14.46 -14.53
CA SER A 7 11.28 15.62 -13.65
C SER A 7 11.25 16.93 -14.43
N LYS A 8 12.16 17.11 -15.39
CA LYS A 8 12.20 18.30 -16.27
C LYS A 8 10.97 18.42 -17.14
N PHE A 9 10.47 17.31 -17.69
CA PHE A 9 9.23 17.29 -18.46
C PHE A 9 8.04 17.75 -17.61
N ILE A 10 7.88 17.19 -16.40
CA ILE A 10 6.80 17.54 -15.49
C ILE A 10 6.88 19.03 -15.12
N GLU A 11 8.05 19.54 -14.72
CA GLU A 11 8.22 20.95 -14.37
C GLU A 11 7.93 21.91 -15.53
N HIS A 12 8.22 21.51 -16.75
CA HIS A 12 8.00 22.35 -17.94
C HIS A 12 6.54 22.33 -18.39
N GLN A 13 5.87 21.17 -18.37
CA GLN A 13 4.55 20.97 -18.97
C GLN A 13 3.39 21.18 -17.96
N TYR A 14 3.60 20.85 -16.68
CA TYR A 14 2.54 20.81 -15.66
C TYR A 14 2.44 22.16 -14.94
N ARG A 15 1.67 23.10 -15.49
CA ARG A 15 1.68 24.50 -15.09
C ARG A 15 0.46 24.93 -14.26
N HIS A 16 -0.70 24.31 -14.45
CA HIS A 16 -1.97 24.72 -13.87
C HIS A 16 -2.86 23.52 -13.53
N PHE A 17 -3.91 23.73 -12.75
CA PHE A 17 -4.91 22.73 -12.36
C PHE A 17 -4.28 21.51 -11.68
N ASN A 18 -4.84 20.33 -11.86
CA ASN A 18 -4.32 19.08 -11.29
C ASN A 18 -2.87 18.78 -11.68
N ALA A 19 -2.44 19.20 -12.86
CA ALA A 19 -1.06 19.05 -13.28
C ALA A 19 -0.11 19.87 -12.37
N ALA A 20 -0.46 21.11 -12.03
CA ALA A 20 0.31 21.89 -11.07
C ALA A 20 0.26 21.28 -9.67
N ALA A 21 -0.92 20.82 -9.23
CA ALA A 21 -1.09 20.16 -7.95
C ALA A 21 -0.20 18.90 -7.79
N LEU A 22 0.00 18.13 -8.86
CA LEU A 22 0.95 17.03 -8.89
C LEU A 22 2.38 17.49 -8.61
N VAL A 23 2.82 18.56 -9.27
CA VAL A 23 4.18 19.12 -9.08
C VAL A 23 4.35 19.64 -7.66
N ASP A 24 3.35 20.35 -7.14
CA ASP A 24 3.39 20.92 -5.79
C ASP A 24 3.42 19.80 -4.72
N ALA A 25 2.64 18.74 -4.91
CA ALA A 25 2.65 17.57 -4.04
C ALA A 25 4.02 16.87 -4.05
N ALA A 26 4.61 16.66 -5.23
CA ALA A 26 5.91 16.02 -5.36
C ALA A 26 7.03 16.87 -4.72
N LYS A 27 7.02 18.20 -4.93
CA LYS A 27 7.95 19.14 -4.28
C LYS A 27 7.78 19.16 -2.77
N GLY A 28 6.54 19.18 -2.29
CA GLY A 28 6.24 19.14 -0.86
C GLY A 28 6.75 17.87 -0.21
N TYR A 29 6.58 16.71 -0.87
CA TYR A 29 7.11 15.43 -0.42
C TYR A 29 8.64 15.44 -0.33
N GLU A 30 9.31 15.87 -1.43
CA GLU A 30 10.77 15.99 -1.49
C GLU A 30 11.30 16.91 -0.38
N THR A 31 10.69 18.11 -0.20
CA THR A 31 11.05 19.07 0.85
C THR A 31 10.90 18.47 2.23
N HIS A 32 9.78 17.78 2.50
CA HIS A 32 9.54 17.14 3.80
C HIS A 32 10.64 16.12 4.15
N LEU A 33 11.08 15.31 3.19
CA LEU A 33 12.18 14.37 3.39
C LEU A 33 13.53 15.06 3.56
N LEU A 34 13.82 16.10 2.76
CA LEU A 34 15.08 16.87 2.85
C LEU A 34 15.22 17.57 4.20
N ASP A 35 14.11 17.98 4.81
CA ASP A 35 14.05 18.56 6.15
C ASP A 35 14.19 17.51 7.28
N GLY A 36 14.37 16.24 6.93
CA GLY A 36 14.53 15.13 7.88
C GLY A 36 13.22 14.48 8.33
N GLY A 37 12.10 14.75 7.66
CA GLY A 37 10.82 14.09 7.89
C GLY A 37 10.80 12.64 7.38
N LYS A 38 9.85 11.88 7.88
CA LYS A 38 9.55 10.51 7.41
C LYS A 38 8.23 10.48 6.68
N MET A 39 7.99 9.45 5.85
CA MET A 39 6.74 9.35 5.10
C MET A 39 6.06 8.00 5.31
N LEU A 40 4.76 8.05 5.63
CA LEU A 40 3.85 6.94 5.49
C LEU A 40 3.20 7.03 4.10
N VAL A 41 3.20 5.92 3.37
CA VAL A 41 2.46 5.79 2.11
C VAL A 41 1.31 4.82 2.30
N SER A 42 0.09 5.22 1.93
CA SER A 42 -1.05 4.31 1.93
C SER A 42 -1.50 3.96 0.52
N LEU A 43 -1.83 2.68 0.29
CA LEU A 43 -2.25 2.12 -1.00
C LEU A 43 -3.61 1.47 -0.86
N ALA A 44 -4.63 2.08 -1.42
CA ALA A 44 -5.98 1.51 -1.53
C ALA A 44 -6.14 0.67 -2.79
N GLY A 45 -7.27 -0.01 -2.93
CA GLY A 45 -7.60 -0.81 -4.10
C GLY A 45 -6.60 -1.94 -4.36
N ALA A 46 -6.24 -2.15 -5.62
CA ALA A 46 -5.36 -3.20 -6.13
C ALA A 46 -4.24 -2.61 -7.01
N MET A 47 -3.49 -1.65 -6.47
CA MET A 47 -2.42 -0.94 -7.19
C MET A 47 -1.24 -1.85 -7.53
N SER A 48 -1.06 -2.95 -6.79
CA SER A 48 -0.04 -3.96 -7.10
C SER A 48 -0.34 -4.72 -8.38
N THR A 49 -1.62 -5.01 -8.67
CA THR A 49 -2.03 -5.58 -9.97
C THR A 49 -1.75 -4.61 -11.13
N ALA A 50 -1.85 -3.31 -10.89
CA ALA A 50 -1.47 -2.28 -11.86
C ALA A 50 0.06 -2.03 -11.94
N GLU A 51 0.86 -2.87 -11.29
CA GLU A 51 2.33 -2.81 -11.25
C GLU A 51 2.91 -1.46 -10.74
N LEU A 52 2.17 -0.75 -9.89
CA LEU A 52 2.68 0.44 -9.22
C LEU A 52 3.90 0.11 -8.34
N GLY A 53 4.08 -1.15 -8.01
CA GLY A 53 5.21 -1.71 -7.28
C GLY A 53 6.56 -1.36 -7.86
N ILE A 54 6.69 -1.25 -9.18
CA ILE A 54 7.95 -0.90 -9.88
C ILE A 54 8.52 0.44 -9.35
N SER A 55 7.69 1.47 -9.31
CA SER A 55 8.08 2.79 -8.77
C SER A 55 8.22 2.78 -7.25
N LEU A 56 7.32 2.07 -6.56
CA LEU A 56 7.29 1.99 -5.11
C LEU A 56 8.53 1.26 -4.55
N ALA A 57 8.99 0.20 -5.20
CA ALA A 57 10.18 -0.54 -4.82
C ALA A 57 11.43 0.35 -4.78
N GLU A 58 11.59 1.24 -5.76
CA GLU A 58 12.71 2.18 -5.79
C GLU A 58 12.59 3.26 -4.71
N MET A 59 11.40 3.78 -4.45
CA MET A 59 11.14 4.69 -3.33
C MET A 59 11.53 4.06 -1.99
N ILE A 60 11.23 2.78 -1.80
CA ILE A 60 11.62 2.02 -0.61
C ILE A 60 13.15 1.87 -0.53
N ARG A 61 13.80 1.46 -1.62
CA ARG A 61 15.25 1.26 -1.63
C ARG A 61 16.03 2.54 -1.30
N GLN A 62 15.52 3.67 -1.74
CA GLN A 62 16.13 4.99 -1.49
C GLN A 62 15.67 5.67 -0.20
N ASP A 63 15.07 4.93 0.74
CA ASP A 63 14.61 5.44 2.04
C ASP A 63 13.63 6.63 1.95
N LYS A 64 12.83 6.67 0.86
CA LYS A 64 11.80 7.70 0.69
C LYS A 64 10.50 7.35 1.42
N ILE A 65 10.35 6.11 1.88
CA ILE A 65 9.18 5.58 2.58
C ILE A 65 9.65 4.91 3.86
N ALA A 66 9.02 5.22 4.98
CA ALA A 66 9.38 4.68 6.29
C ALA A 66 8.39 3.61 6.79
N ILE A 67 7.15 3.65 6.34
CA ILE A 67 6.09 2.71 6.70
C ILE A 67 5.02 2.72 5.59
N ILE A 68 4.35 1.59 5.38
CA ILE A 68 3.28 1.46 4.40
C ILE A 68 2.00 1.01 5.10
N SER A 69 0.85 1.50 4.60
CA SER A 69 -0.45 0.93 4.90
C SER A 69 -1.14 0.53 3.60
N CYS A 70 -1.66 -0.69 3.51
CA CYS A 70 -2.25 -1.13 2.26
C CYS A 70 -3.42 -2.10 2.47
N THR A 71 -4.20 -2.31 1.42
CA THR A 71 -5.17 -3.41 1.36
C THR A 71 -4.47 -4.77 1.33
N GLY A 72 -5.16 -5.82 1.72
CA GLY A 72 -4.64 -7.18 1.59
C GLY A 72 -4.33 -7.55 0.14
N ALA A 73 -5.15 -7.09 -0.82
CA ALA A 73 -4.90 -7.23 -2.26
C ALA A 73 -3.53 -6.66 -2.67
N ASN A 74 -3.21 -5.44 -2.26
CA ASN A 74 -1.90 -4.85 -2.55
C ASN A 74 -0.74 -5.66 -1.96
N LEU A 75 -0.93 -6.24 -0.77
CA LEU A 75 0.09 -7.05 -0.11
C LEU A 75 0.41 -8.32 -0.90
N GLU A 76 -0.60 -9.05 -1.35
CA GLU A 76 -0.45 -10.35 -1.98
C GLU A 76 -0.16 -10.29 -3.48
N GLU A 77 -0.80 -9.35 -4.20
CA GLU A 77 -0.76 -9.30 -5.66
C GLU A 77 0.62 -8.88 -6.22
N ASP A 78 1.43 -8.16 -5.47
CA ASP A 78 2.82 -7.87 -5.85
C ASP A 78 3.65 -9.17 -5.96
N VAL A 79 3.48 -10.09 -5.00
CA VAL A 79 4.17 -11.38 -5.02
C VAL A 79 3.54 -12.32 -6.05
N MET A 80 2.23 -12.24 -6.26
CA MET A 80 1.56 -13.00 -7.32
C MET A 80 2.06 -12.59 -8.70
N ASN A 81 2.22 -11.28 -8.94
CA ASN A 81 2.82 -10.78 -10.17
C ASN A 81 4.27 -11.26 -10.33
N LEU A 82 5.06 -11.24 -9.26
CA LEU A 82 6.45 -11.71 -9.27
C LEU A 82 6.58 -13.16 -9.74
N VAL A 83 5.64 -14.05 -9.40
CA VAL A 83 5.71 -15.49 -9.66
C VAL A 83 4.84 -15.99 -10.83
N ALA A 84 4.01 -15.13 -11.42
CA ALA A 84 3.03 -15.55 -12.44
C ALA A 84 2.83 -14.53 -13.57
N HIS A 85 3.71 -13.55 -13.72
CA HIS A 85 3.56 -12.42 -14.65
C HIS A 85 3.24 -12.85 -16.07
N SER A 86 3.93 -13.84 -16.60
CA SER A 86 3.75 -14.33 -17.98
C SER A 86 2.38 -15.00 -18.23
N LYS A 87 1.65 -15.31 -17.16
CA LYS A 87 0.32 -15.93 -17.21
C LYS A 87 -0.81 -14.94 -17.05
N TYR A 88 -0.51 -13.71 -16.66
CA TYR A 88 -1.49 -12.64 -16.61
C TYR A 88 -2.03 -12.38 -18.02
N LYS A 89 -3.34 -12.08 -18.10
CA LYS A 89 -4.00 -11.72 -19.36
C LYS A 89 -4.55 -10.32 -19.25
N ARG A 90 -4.26 -9.48 -20.24
CA ARG A 90 -4.89 -8.18 -20.37
C ARG A 90 -6.13 -8.27 -21.25
N VAL A 91 -7.24 -7.69 -20.82
CA VAL A 91 -8.51 -7.57 -21.53
C VAL A 91 -8.83 -6.10 -21.77
N PRO A 92 -8.32 -5.47 -22.85
CA PRO A 92 -8.44 -4.03 -23.06
C PRO A 92 -9.88 -3.51 -23.14
N ASN A 93 -10.82 -4.34 -23.63
CA ASN A 93 -12.26 -4.03 -23.75
C ASN A 93 -13.07 -4.54 -22.55
N TYR A 94 -12.49 -4.59 -21.36
CA TYR A 94 -13.11 -5.17 -20.17
C TYR A 94 -14.48 -4.58 -19.80
N ARG A 95 -14.79 -3.34 -20.22
CA ARG A 95 -16.07 -2.69 -19.99
C ARG A 95 -17.21 -3.26 -20.82
N ASP A 96 -16.89 -3.97 -21.90
CA ASP A 96 -17.84 -4.55 -22.84
C ASP A 96 -18.04 -6.05 -22.60
N LEU A 97 -17.39 -6.63 -21.60
CA LEU A 97 -17.54 -8.05 -21.24
C LEU A 97 -18.97 -8.33 -20.80
N THR A 98 -19.53 -9.40 -21.37
CA THR A 98 -20.83 -9.92 -20.98
C THR A 98 -20.73 -10.80 -19.73
N PRO A 99 -21.85 -11.08 -19.03
CA PRO A 99 -21.84 -12.06 -17.94
C PRO A 99 -21.30 -13.44 -18.35
N GLN A 100 -21.48 -13.84 -19.61
CA GLN A 100 -20.94 -15.10 -20.10
C GLN A 100 -19.40 -15.04 -20.23
N ASP A 101 -18.86 -13.93 -20.72
CA ASP A 101 -17.40 -13.76 -20.81
C ASP A 101 -16.76 -13.82 -19.42
N GLU A 102 -17.38 -13.20 -18.40
CA GLU A 102 -16.91 -13.29 -17.00
C GLU A 102 -16.98 -14.72 -16.45
N TRP A 103 -18.05 -15.46 -16.78
CA TRP A 103 -18.18 -16.86 -16.41
C TRP A 103 -17.12 -17.73 -17.07
N ASP A 104 -16.82 -17.48 -18.35
CA ASP A 104 -15.80 -18.19 -19.09
C ASP A 104 -14.38 -17.92 -18.50
N LEU A 105 -14.11 -16.71 -18.00
CA LEU A 105 -12.89 -16.43 -17.25
C LEU A 105 -12.80 -17.26 -15.97
N LEU A 106 -13.89 -17.36 -15.20
CA LEU A 106 -13.95 -18.19 -14.00
C LEU A 106 -13.69 -19.67 -14.30
N GLU A 107 -14.38 -20.23 -15.31
CA GLU A 107 -14.19 -21.63 -15.72
C GLU A 107 -12.75 -21.93 -16.22
N ASN A 108 -12.07 -20.90 -16.74
CA ASN A 108 -10.66 -20.98 -17.14
C ASN A 108 -9.69 -20.59 -16.02
N HIS A 109 -10.16 -20.54 -14.77
CA HIS A 109 -9.35 -20.25 -13.58
C HIS A 109 -8.64 -18.90 -13.60
N TYR A 110 -9.33 -17.86 -14.05
CA TYR A 110 -8.87 -16.48 -13.99
C TYR A 110 -9.75 -15.62 -13.09
N ASN A 111 -9.09 -14.77 -12.29
CA ASN A 111 -9.73 -13.74 -11.47
C ASN A 111 -9.42 -12.39 -12.08
N ARG A 112 -10.46 -11.63 -12.46
CA ARG A 112 -10.26 -10.35 -13.16
C ARG A 112 -10.29 -9.16 -12.20
N VAL A 113 -9.28 -8.32 -12.32
CA VAL A 113 -9.20 -6.99 -11.68
C VAL A 113 -9.09 -5.96 -12.80
N THR A 114 -10.13 -5.18 -13.05
CA THR A 114 -10.22 -4.18 -14.14
C THR A 114 -9.94 -4.82 -15.51
N ASP A 115 -8.84 -4.50 -16.16
CA ASP A 115 -8.44 -5.05 -17.47
C ASP A 115 -7.46 -6.23 -17.35
N THR A 116 -7.13 -6.64 -16.14
CA THR A 116 -6.09 -7.63 -15.87
C THR A 116 -6.69 -8.89 -15.23
N CYS A 117 -6.39 -10.05 -15.81
CA CYS A 117 -6.82 -11.35 -15.29
C CYS A 117 -5.63 -12.06 -14.65
N ILE A 118 -5.77 -12.42 -13.39
CA ILE A 118 -4.76 -13.11 -12.56
C ILE A 118 -5.07 -14.61 -12.59
N PRO A 119 -4.09 -15.48 -12.91
CA PRO A 119 -4.31 -16.93 -12.94
C PRO A 119 -4.41 -17.50 -11.51
N GLU A 120 -5.39 -18.37 -11.28
CA GLU A 120 -5.64 -18.97 -9.96
C GLU A 120 -4.47 -19.85 -9.50
N GLU A 121 -4.02 -20.78 -10.34
CA GLU A 121 -3.05 -21.79 -9.94
C GLU A 121 -1.63 -21.24 -9.80
N GLU A 122 -1.17 -20.46 -10.78
CA GLU A 122 0.18 -19.95 -10.81
C GLU A 122 0.42 -18.77 -9.87
N ALA A 123 -0.64 -18.05 -9.49
CA ALA A 123 -0.55 -16.94 -8.54
C ALA A 123 -1.03 -17.36 -7.15
N PHE A 124 -2.34 -17.51 -6.95
CA PHE A 124 -2.92 -17.73 -5.63
C PHE A 124 -2.48 -19.07 -5.00
N ARG A 125 -2.59 -20.17 -5.73
CA ARG A 125 -2.27 -21.51 -5.19
C ARG A 125 -0.78 -21.72 -5.03
N ARG A 126 0.04 -21.08 -5.87
CA ARG A 126 1.50 -21.09 -5.71
C ARG A 126 1.93 -20.40 -4.42
N LEU A 127 1.30 -19.30 -4.04
CA LEU A 127 1.59 -18.58 -2.80
C LEU A 127 1.01 -19.28 -1.56
N GLN A 128 -0.10 -19.99 -1.69
CA GLN A 128 -0.80 -20.66 -0.59
C GLN A 128 0.11 -21.64 0.19
N LYS A 129 0.81 -22.52 -0.50
CA LYS A 129 1.62 -23.59 0.15
C LYS A 129 2.76 -23.05 1.02
N PRO A 130 3.58 -22.10 0.57
CA PRO A 130 4.58 -21.47 1.42
C PRO A 130 3.99 -20.74 2.62
N LEU A 131 2.86 -20.04 2.44
CA LEU A 131 2.17 -19.37 3.53
C LEU A 131 1.61 -20.36 4.56
N GLU A 132 0.96 -21.44 4.13
CA GLU A 132 0.49 -22.51 5.00
C GLU A 132 1.62 -23.04 5.91
N LYS A 133 2.79 -23.28 5.31
CA LYS A 133 3.95 -23.76 6.06
C LYS A 133 4.35 -22.76 7.15
N VAL A 134 4.55 -21.48 6.83
CA VAL A 134 4.99 -20.50 7.82
C VAL A 134 3.93 -20.23 8.90
N TRP A 135 2.63 -20.34 8.58
CA TRP A 135 1.56 -20.25 9.57
C TRP A 135 1.59 -21.43 10.56
N LYS A 136 1.72 -22.67 10.04
CA LYS A 136 1.81 -23.88 10.87
C LYS A 136 3.08 -23.91 11.73
N ASP A 137 4.21 -23.47 11.16
CA ASP A 137 5.48 -23.37 11.89
C ASP A 137 5.36 -22.37 13.06
N ALA A 138 4.76 -21.21 12.82
CA ALA A 138 4.55 -20.18 13.86
C ALA A 138 3.61 -20.68 14.97
N GLU A 139 2.49 -21.30 14.62
CA GLU A 139 1.57 -21.86 15.60
C GLU A 139 2.23 -22.95 16.45
N ALA A 140 3.00 -23.83 15.83
CA ALA A 140 3.73 -24.89 16.54
C ALA A 140 4.78 -24.30 17.50
N ALA A 141 5.40 -23.18 17.15
CA ALA A 141 6.34 -22.44 17.99
C ALA A 141 5.67 -21.57 19.05
N GLY A 142 4.36 -21.38 19.02
CA GLY A 142 3.63 -20.44 19.86
C GLY A 142 3.89 -18.98 19.52
N GLU A 143 4.36 -18.71 18.30
CA GLU A 143 4.68 -17.38 17.78
C GLU A 143 3.49 -16.79 17.04
N ARG A 144 3.44 -15.46 17.02
CA ARG A 144 2.39 -14.69 16.35
C ARG A 144 3.01 -13.56 15.54
N TYR A 145 2.52 -13.37 14.32
CA TYR A 145 3.05 -12.37 13.42
C TYR A 145 1.92 -11.60 12.74
N PHE A 146 2.24 -10.42 12.23
CA PHE A 146 1.35 -9.69 11.33
C PHE A 146 1.32 -10.33 9.94
N PRO A 147 0.26 -10.11 9.15
CA PRO A 147 0.15 -10.64 7.78
C PRO A 147 1.38 -10.41 6.91
N HIS A 148 1.93 -9.20 6.91
CA HIS A 148 3.12 -8.88 6.13
C HIS A 148 4.39 -9.60 6.61
N GLU A 149 4.52 -9.87 7.90
CA GLU A 149 5.67 -10.58 8.46
C GLU A 149 5.71 -12.04 8.00
N PHE A 150 4.54 -12.68 7.84
CA PHE A 150 4.45 -14.00 7.24
C PHE A 150 4.89 -13.98 5.78
N LEU A 151 4.43 -12.98 5.01
CA LEU A 151 4.83 -12.84 3.62
C LEU A 151 6.32 -12.56 3.49
N TYR A 152 6.90 -11.75 4.38
CA TYR A 152 8.34 -11.52 4.44
C TYR A 152 9.12 -12.81 4.68
N LYS A 153 8.67 -13.66 5.61
CA LYS A 153 9.26 -14.98 5.85
C LYS A 153 9.27 -15.82 4.57
N VAL A 154 8.19 -15.80 3.79
CA VAL A 154 8.09 -16.54 2.52
C VAL A 154 9.08 -15.98 1.49
N VAL A 155 9.05 -14.68 1.19
CA VAL A 155 9.90 -14.11 0.13
C VAL A 155 11.40 -14.14 0.50
N LEU A 156 11.75 -13.96 1.78
CA LEU A 156 13.14 -14.01 2.24
C LEU A 156 13.69 -15.43 2.38
N SER A 157 12.84 -16.46 2.42
CA SER A 157 13.28 -17.86 2.46
C SER A 157 13.84 -18.36 1.13
N GLY A 158 13.59 -17.65 0.04
CA GLY A 158 13.97 -18.05 -1.32
C GLY A 158 13.09 -19.14 -1.94
N VAL A 159 12.05 -19.64 -1.23
CA VAL A 159 11.21 -20.76 -1.71
C VAL A 159 10.43 -20.44 -2.99
N LEU A 160 10.27 -19.16 -3.32
CA LEU A 160 9.58 -18.68 -4.52
C LEU A 160 10.55 -18.32 -5.65
N GLU A 161 11.87 -18.28 -5.43
CA GLU A 161 12.84 -17.78 -6.42
C GLU A 161 12.83 -18.55 -7.74
N GLU A 162 12.60 -19.86 -7.70
CA GLU A 162 12.49 -20.69 -8.91
C GLU A 162 11.29 -20.32 -9.81
N PHE A 163 10.31 -19.59 -9.24
CA PHE A 163 9.09 -19.17 -9.95
C PHE A 163 9.12 -17.69 -10.35
N TYR A 164 10.19 -16.96 -10.07
CA TYR A 164 10.24 -15.54 -10.42
C TYR A 164 10.25 -15.37 -11.94
N GLU A 165 9.28 -14.62 -12.45
CA GLU A 165 9.10 -14.33 -13.86
C GLU A 165 9.44 -12.89 -14.23
N ILE A 166 9.55 -11.99 -13.21
CA ILE A 166 10.05 -10.63 -13.34
C ILE A 166 11.26 -10.44 -12.43
N ASP A 167 12.01 -9.37 -12.64
CA ASP A 167 13.15 -9.02 -11.78
C ASP A 167 12.64 -8.69 -10.35
N PRO A 168 13.12 -9.40 -9.32
CA PRO A 168 12.68 -9.15 -7.93
C PRO A 168 12.98 -7.73 -7.44
N LYS A 169 13.79 -6.94 -8.15
CA LYS A 169 13.96 -5.52 -7.86
C LYS A 169 12.68 -4.71 -8.16
N ASP A 170 11.80 -5.21 -9.02
CA ASP A 170 10.56 -4.54 -9.41
C ASP A 170 9.40 -4.87 -8.44
N SER A 171 9.61 -5.79 -7.49
CA SER A 171 8.68 -6.09 -6.40
C SER A 171 8.93 -5.17 -5.20
N TRP A 172 7.89 -4.42 -4.83
CA TRP A 172 7.95 -3.57 -3.64
C TRP A 172 7.91 -4.39 -2.34
N ILE A 173 7.26 -5.55 -2.32
CA ILE A 173 7.27 -6.46 -1.16
C ILE A 173 8.67 -7.00 -0.92
N VAL A 174 9.40 -7.40 -1.96
CA VAL A 174 10.80 -7.83 -1.82
C VAL A 174 11.68 -6.69 -1.30
N ALA A 175 11.48 -5.48 -1.80
CA ALA A 175 12.21 -4.30 -1.33
C ALA A 175 11.91 -4.00 0.15
N ALA A 176 10.62 -4.04 0.53
CA ALA A 176 10.16 -3.80 1.90
C ALA A 176 10.66 -4.89 2.87
N ALA A 177 10.60 -6.16 2.48
CA ALA A 177 11.10 -7.28 3.27
C ALA A 177 12.60 -7.16 3.55
N LYS A 178 13.41 -6.83 2.53
CA LYS A 178 14.86 -6.64 2.67
C LYS A 178 15.24 -5.48 3.61
N LYS A 179 14.39 -4.46 3.67
CA LYS A 179 14.56 -3.31 4.58
C LYS A 179 13.80 -3.44 5.89
N ASN A 180 13.03 -4.50 6.05
CA ASN A 180 12.14 -4.73 7.19
C ASN A 180 11.24 -3.52 7.50
N ILE A 181 10.66 -2.92 6.46
CA ILE A 181 9.72 -1.80 6.61
C ILE A 181 8.42 -2.33 7.22
N PRO A 182 7.84 -1.70 8.26
CA PRO A 182 6.54 -2.08 8.76
C PRO A 182 5.45 -1.86 7.71
N ILE A 183 4.57 -2.85 7.54
CA ILE A 183 3.38 -2.73 6.70
C ILE A 183 2.15 -2.95 7.57
N ILE A 184 1.20 -2.00 7.51
CA ILE A 184 -0.11 -2.11 8.15
C ILE A 184 -1.09 -2.60 7.09
N VAL A 185 -1.82 -3.67 7.40
CA VAL A 185 -2.82 -4.24 6.49
C VAL A 185 -4.16 -4.31 7.23
N PRO A 186 -4.85 -3.17 7.37
CA PRO A 186 -6.13 -3.16 8.06
C PRO A 186 -7.18 -3.89 7.21
N GLY A 187 -7.96 -4.78 7.84
CA GLY A 187 -8.93 -5.60 7.12
C GLY A 187 -8.27 -6.62 6.18
N TRP A 188 -7.13 -7.19 6.57
CA TRP A 188 -6.47 -8.25 5.80
C TRP A 188 -7.38 -9.42 5.47
N GLU A 189 -8.41 -9.63 6.28
CA GLU A 189 -9.45 -10.63 6.07
C GLU A 189 -10.20 -10.42 4.73
N ASP A 190 -10.21 -9.19 4.20
CA ASP A 190 -10.70 -8.87 2.86
C ASP A 190 -9.58 -9.03 1.81
N SER A 191 -9.03 -10.23 1.75
CA SER A 191 -8.03 -10.64 0.76
C SER A 191 -8.05 -12.14 0.53
N THR A 192 -7.45 -12.61 -0.56
CA THR A 192 -7.39 -14.04 -0.86
C THR A 192 -6.57 -14.79 0.19
N THR A 193 -5.41 -14.28 0.60
CA THR A 193 -4.60 -14.92 1.62
C THR A 193 -5.29 -14.92 2.99
N GLY A 194 -6.04 -13.87 3.32
CA GLY A 194 -6.89 -13.82 4.52
C GLY A 194 -8.00 -14.87 4.48
N ASN A 195 -8.66 -15.02 3.34
CA ASN A 195 -9.70 -16.04 3.13
C ASN A 195 -9.12 -17.47 3.19
N ILE A 196 -7.95 -17.69 2.59
CA ILE A 196 -7.23 -18.97 2.68
C ILE A 196 -6.92 -19.30 4.14
N PHE A 197 -6.35 -18.34 4.89
CA PHE A 197 -6.07 -18.53 6.32
C PHE A 197 -7.36 -18.88 7.12
N ALA A 198 -8.45 -18.15 6.88
CA ALA A 198 -9.74 -18.42 7.49
C ALA A 198 -10.24 -19.85 7.20
N SER A 199 -9.99 -20.37 6.00
CA SER A 199 -10.35 -21.74 5.65
C SER A 199 -9.61 -22.79 6.49
N TYR A 200 -8.34 -22.57 6.81
CA TYR A 200 -7.57 -23.43 7.73
C TYR A 200 -8.09 -23.35 9.17
N VAL A 201 -8.51 -22.17 9.62
CA VAL A 201 -9.14 -22.01 10.94
C VAL A 201 -10.47 -22.77 11.01
N ILE A 202 -11.31 -22.66 9.98
CA ILE A 202 -12.60 -23.40 9.90
C ILE A 202 -12.38 -24.91 9.93
N LYS A 203 -11.32 -25.40 9.29
CA LYS A 203 -10.93 -26.81 9.28
C LYS A 203 -10.27 -27.27 10.59
N ASN A 204 -10.09 -26.39 11.58
CA ASN A 204 -9.36 -26.62 12.83
C ASN A 204 -7.88 -27.02 12.62
N GLU A 205 -7.27 -26.55 11.54
CA GLU A 205 -5.85 -26.77 11.25
C GLU A 205 -4.96 -25.65 11.79
N LEU A 206 -5.52 -24.47 12.03
CA LEU A 206 -4.86 -23.30 12.60
C LEU A 206 -5.79 -22.57 13.57
N LYS A 207 -5.22 -21.77 14.47
CA LYS A 207 -5.96 -20.88 15.37
C LYS A 207 -6.02 -19.47 14.74
N ALA A 208 -7.16 -18.80 14.83
CA ALA A 208 -7.31 -17.43 14.38
C ALA A 208 -6.28 -16.48 15.05
N SER A 209 -5.88 -16.77 16.29
CA SER A 209 -4.90 -15.99 17.04
C SER A 209 -3.46 -16.11 16.54
N THR A 210 -3.15 -17.01 15.61
CA THR A 210 -1.80 -17.15 15.02
C THR A 210 -1.40 -15.89 14.25
N VAL A 211 -2.36 -15.24 13.59
CA VAL A 211 -2.16 -13.94 12.94
C VAL A 211 -2.57 -12.82 13.90
N LYS A 212 -1.75 -11.78 14.03
CA LYS A 212 -2.05 -10.56 14.76
C LYS A 212 -3.14 -9.77 14.05
N ASN A 213 -4.03 -9.13 14.80
CA ASN A 213 -5.22 -8.45 14.29
C ASN A 213 -5.06 -6.93 14.14
N GLY A 214 -6.14 -6.26 13.70
CA GLY A 214 -6.14 -4.82 13.47
C GLY A 214 -5.90 -3.97 14.72
N ILE A 215 -6.35 -4.42 15.91
CA ILE A 215 -6.06 -3.69 17.17
C ILE A 215 -4.57 -3.74 17.48
N GLU A 216 -3.93 -4.89 17.27
CA GLU A 216 -2.48 -5.01 17.46
C GLU A 216 -1.69 -4.17 16.45
N TYR A 217 -2.20 -3.98 15.23
CA TYR A 217 -1.65 -3.02 14.28
C TYR A 217 -1.74 -1.58 14.79
N MET A 218 -2.86 -1.19 15.40
CA MET A 218 -3.00 0.16 15.96
C MET A 218 -2.03 0.40 17.11
N VAL A 219 -1.82 -0.60 17.98
CA VAL A 219 -0.80 -0.54 19.05
C VAL A 219 0.60 -0.38 18.46
N MET A 220 0.97 -1.23 17.49
CA MET A 220 2.27 -1.16 16.83
C MET A 220 2.48 0.20 16.14
N LEU A 221 1.47 0.72 15.44
CA LEU A 221 1.54 2.02 14.78
C LEU A 221 1.69 3.17 15.78
N THR A 222 1.03 3.11 16.93
CA THR A 222 1.15 4.08 18.01
C THR A 222 2.59 4.16 18.51
N GLU A 223 3.19 3.03 18.81
CA GLU A 223 4.59 2.94 19.26
C GLU A 223 5.54 3.45 18.17
N TRP A 224 5.33 3.01 16.93
CA TRP A 224 6.13 3.43 15.78
C TRP A 224 6.03 4.94 15.55
N TYR A 225 4.81 5.50 15.55
CA TYR A 225 4.59 6.92 15.31
C TYR A 225 5.28 7.77 16.39
N ARG A 226 5.10 7.40 17.65
CA ARG A 226 5.75 8.11 18.77
C ARG A 226 7.26 8.09 18.69
N ALA A 227 7.85 6.97 18.29
CA ALA A 227 9.30 6.83 18.12
C ALA A 227 9.85 7.60 16.90
N ASN A 228 9.01 7.90 15.90
CA ASN A 228 9.44 8.43 14.61
C ASN A 228 8.93 9.83 14.27
N SER A 229 8.04 10.40 15.07
CA SER A 229 7.41 11.73 14.82
C SER A 229 8.20 12.91 15.37
N GLY A 230 9.40 12.68 15.91
CA GLY A 230 10.31 13.76 16.33
C GLY A 230 10.84 14.58 15.15
N GLY A 231 11.41 15.75 15.45
CA GLY A 231 12.00 16.62 14.42
C GLY A 231 10.97 17.19 13.44
N LYS A 232 11.08 16.86 12.16
CA LYS A 232 10.13 17.31 11.11
C LYS A 232 8.84 16.50 11.09
N GLY A 233 8.77 15.41 11.83
CA GLY A 233 7.57 14.56 11.95
C GLY A 233 7.38 13.56 10.81
N VAL A 234 6.18 13.02 10.75
CA VAL A 234 5.77 12.03 9.74
C VAL A 234 4.75 12.64 8.80
N GLY A 235 5.01 12.55 7.50
CA GLY A 235 4.06 12.88 6.45
C GLY A 235 3.17 11.69 6.08
N PHE A 236 2.04 11.98 5.44
CA PHE A 236 1.06 11.00 4.98
C PHE A 236 0.79 11.21 3.49
N PHE A 237 1.23 10.27 2.65
CA PHE A 237 0.95 10.25 1.22
C PHE A 237 -0.07 9.15 0.91
N GLN A 238 -1.25 9.55 0.49
CA GLN A 238 -2.40 8.68 0.32
C GLN A 238 -2.70 8.43 -1.15
N VAL A 239 -2.62 7.17 -1.56
CA VAL A 239 -3.03 6.69 -2.89
C VAL A 239 -4.40 6.02 -2.77
N GLY A 240 -5.43 6.65 -3.34
CA GLY A 240 -6.82 6.28 -3.14
C GLY A 240 -7.35 6.71 -1.77
N GLY A 241 -8.14 5.87 -1.13
CA GLY A 241 -8.76 6.17 0.18
C GLY A 241 -9.09 4.89 0.95
N GLY A 242 -10.33 4.78 1.42
CA GLY A 242 -10.82 3.61 2.14
C GLY A 242 -10.02 3.29 3.40
N ILE A 243 -10.11 2.04 3.86
CA ILE A 243 -9.52 1.60 5.12
C ILE A 243 -7.99 1.72 5.15
N ALA A 244 -7.33 1.55 4.01
CA ALA A 244 -5.87 1.65 3.91
C ALA A 244 -5.35 3.04 4.28
N GLY A 245 -6.14 4.10 4.02
CA GLY A 245 -5.83 5.47 4.41
C GLY A 245 -6.43 5.85 5.76
N ASP A 246 -7.70 5.52 5.99
CA ASP A 246 -8.41 5.98 7.19
C ASP A 246 -7.93 5.32 8.47
N PHE A 247 -7.57 4.04 8.42
CA PHE A 247 -7.07 3.33 9.59
C PHE A 247 -5.78 3.95 10.16
N PRO A 248 -4.68 4.10 9.40
CA PRO A 248 -3.45 4.61 9.97
C PRO A 248 -3.50 6.10 10.32
N ILE A 249 -4.26 6.93 9.59
CA ILE A 249 -4.31 8.36 9.88
C ILE A 249 -4.95 8.64 11.23
N CYS A 250 -5.80 7.72 11.74
CA CYS A 250 -6.49 7.83 13.01
C CYS A 250 -5.59 7.61 14.24
N VAL A 251 -4.34 7.19 14.08
CA VAL A 251 -3.43 7.00 15.20
C VAL A 251 -3.19 8.31 15.96
N VAL A 252 -3.09 9.43 15.27
CA VAL A 252 -2.83 10.75 15.90
C VAL A 252 -4.01 11.21 16.75
N PRO A 253 -5.26 11.29 16.25
CA PRO A 253 -6.39 11.64 17.11
C PRO A 253 -6.60 10.65 18.26
N MET A 254 -6.36 9.35 18.06
CA MET A 254 -6.43 8.36 19.15
C MET A 254 -5.41 8.67 20.25
N MET A 255 -4.17 8.98 19.90
CA MET A 255 -3.15 9.34 20.90
C MET A 255 -3.53 10.63 21.64
N TYR A 256 -4.05 11.61 20.94
CA TYR A 256 -4.42 12.89 21.54
C TYR A 256 -5.69 12.81 22.38
N GLN A 257 -6.74 12.16 21.87
CA GLN A 257 -8.07 12.14 22.49
C GLN A 257 -8.25 11.00 23.50
N ASP A 258 -7.78 9.80 23.16
CA ASP A 258 -8.05 8.60 23.96
C ASP A 258 -6.91 8.27 24.93
N LEU A 259 -5.64 8.55 24.54
CA LEU A 259 -4.47 8.38 25.40
C LEU A 259 -4.07 9.68 26.13
N GLU A 260 -4.69 10.82 25.79
CA GLU A 260 -4.39 12.14 26.36
C GLU A 260 -2.91 12.56 26.22
N TRP A 261 -2.25 12.12 25.16
CA TRP A 261 -0.87 12.47 24.87
C TRP A 261 -0.79 13.76 24.03
N HIS A 262 -0.69 14.90 24.70
CA HIS A 262 -0.73 16.22 24.06
C HIS A 262 0.64 16.65 23.48
N ASP A 263 1.69 15.89 23.67
CA ASP A 263 3.04 16.11 23.13
C ASP A 263 3.28 15.45 21.77
N VAL A 264 2.26 14.75 21.22
CA VAL A 264 2.36 14.09 19.92
C VAL A 264 2.05 15.08 18.80
N PRO A 265 2.94 15.24 17.80
CA PRO A 265 2.68 16.12 16.67
C PRO A 265 1.61 15.55 15.73
N PHE A 266 0.88 16.44 15.04
CA PHE A 266 0.01 16.07 13.93
C PHE A 266 0.83 15.56 12.74
N TRP A 267 0.16 14.91 11.77
CA TRP A 267 0.78 14.58 10.50
C TRP A 267 1.33 15.86 9.84
N SER A 268 2.61 15.85 9.47
CA SER A 268 3.34 17.06 9.09
C SER A 268 3.40 17.33 7.59
N TYR A 269 2.83 16.46 6.80
CA TYR A 269 2.56 16.59 5.36
C TYR A 269 1.35 15.72 5.04
N PHE A 270 0.52 16.14 4.09
CA PHE A 270 -0.58 15.32 3.59
C PHE A 270 -0.74 15.51 2.09
N CYS A 271 -0.83 14.41 1.36
CA CYS A 271 -1.26 14.38 -0.03
C CYS A 271 -2.29 13.29 -0.25
N GLN A 272 -3.33 13.61 -0.99
CA GLN A 272 -4.33 12.65 -1.44
C GLN A 272 -4.35 12.61 -2.96
N VAL A 273 -4.07 11.42 -3.52
CA VAL A 273 -4.26 11.12 -4.94
C VAL A 273 -5.52 10.27 -5.06
N SER A 274 -6.56 10.77 -5.70
CA SER A 274 -7.84 10.06 -5.82
C SER A 274 -8.66 10.64 -6.96
N ASP A 275 -9.39 9.80 -7.68
CA ASP A 275 -10.41 10.16 -8.66
C ASP A 275 -11.82 10.27 -8.05
N SER A 276 -11.95 10.08 -6.73
CA SER A 276 -13.23 10.17 -6.04
C SER A 276 -13.72 11.61 -5.95
N THR A 277 -14.96 11.82 -6.40
CA THR A 277 -15.64 13.11 -6.21
C THR A 277 -15.98 13.37 -4.75
N THR A 278 -16.24 14.65 -4.39
CA THR A 278 -16.73 15.05 -3.09
C THR A 278 -17.92 14.18 -2.70
N SER A 279 -17.85 13.57 -1.53
CA SER A 279 -18.64 12.40 -1.23
C SER A 279 -19.82 12.65 -0.32
N TYR A 280 -20.63 11.62 -0.25
CA TYR A 280 -21.74 11.44 0.67
C TYR A 280 -21.28 10.75 1.98
N GLY A 281 -20.15 11.18 2.55
CA GLY A 281 -19.57 10.61 3.77
C GLY A 281 -18.40 9.63 3.55
N SER A 282 -17.92 9.43 2.31
CA SER A 282 -16.78 8.59 2.03
C SER A 282 -15.47 9.29 2.38
N TYR A 283 -14.59 8.60 3.07
CA TYR A 283 -13.24 9.08 3.37
C TYR A 283 -12.44 9.44 2.11
N SER A 284 -12.61 8.68 1.04
CA SER A 284 -11.91 8.88 -0.23
C SER A 284 -12.24 10.21 -0.92
N GLY A 285 -13.45 10.75 -0.72
CA GLY A 285 -13.88 12.02 -1.28
C GLY A 285 -13.76 13.20 -0.32
N ALA A 286 -13.35 12.98 0.94
CA ALA A 286 -13.21 14.01 1.94
C ALA A 286 -12.00 14.92 1.66
N VAL A 287 -12.25 16.24 1.63
CA VAL A 287 -11.17 17.22 1.41
C VAL A 287 -10.18 17.24 2.60
N PRO A 288 -8.89 17.54 2.38
CA PRO A 288 -7.88 17.50 3.45
C PRO A 288 -8.20 18.39 4.65
N ASN A 289 -8.83 19.54 4.46
CA ASN A 289 -9.19 20.42 5.57
C ASN A 289 -10.21 19.81 6.54
N GLU A 290 -11.05 18.89 6.09
CA GLU A 290 -11.97 18.15 6.97
C GLU A 290 -11.20 17.35 8.02
N LYS A 291 -10.01 16.87 7.71
CA LYS A 291 -9.13 16.10 8.61
C LYS A 291 -8.62 16.93 9.81
N ILE A 292 -8.70 18.25 9.74
CA ILE A 292 -8.37 19.16 10.85
C ILE A 292 -9.38 19.01 11.98
N THR A 293 -10.68 18.92 11.65
CA THR A 293 -11.74 18.77 12.67
C THR A 293 -11.68 17.44 13.41
N TRP A 294 -11.00 16.46 12.83
CA TRP A 294 -10.76 15.15 13.43
C TRP A 294 -9.43 15.05 14.20
N GLY A 295 -8.67 16.16 14.30
CA GLY A 295 -7.37 16.13 14.96
C GLY A 295 -6.31 15.30 14.25
N LYS A 296 -6.42 15.16 12.92
CA LYS A 296 -5.44 14.43 12.09
C LYS A 296 -4.34 15.36 11.57
N LEU A 297 -4.73 16.57 11.12
CA LEU A 297 -3.84 17.57 10.54
C LEU A 297 -3.91 18.88 11.31
N ASP A 298 -2.81 19.64 11.32
CA ASP A 298 -2.76 21.02 11.77
C ASP A 298 -3.21 21.99 10.67
N ILE A 299 -3.58 23.22 11.06
CA ILE A 299 -3.93 24.30 10.12
C ILE A 299 -2.77 24.63 9.16
N HIS A 300 -1.54 24.49 9.63
CA HIS A 300 -0.33 24.78 8.88
C HIS A 300 0.27 23.56 8.14
N THR A 301 -0.28 22.36 8.34
CA THR A 301 0.19 21.18 7.61
C THR A 301 0.09 21.42 6.09
N PRO A 302 1.19 21.29 5.32
CA PRO A 302 1.13 21.29 3.85
C PRO A 302 0.18 20.21 3.36
N LYS A 303 -0.83 20.59 2.58
CA LYS A 303 -1.93 19.71 2.13
C LYS A 303 -2.12 19.81 0.63
N PHE A 304 -2.14 18.67 -0.05
CA PHE A 304 -2.26 18.57 -1.49
C PHE A 304 -3.37 17.60 -1.88
N ILE A 305 -4.06 17.92 -2.97
CA ILE A 305 -5.01 17.02 -3.63
C ILE A 305 -4.58 16.90 -5.09
N VAL A 306 -4.48 15.68 -5.58
CA VAL A 306 -4.32 15.36 -7.00
C VAL A 306 -5.54 14.54 -7.41
N GLU A 307 -6.48 15.17 -8.10
CA GLU A 307 -7.72 14.55 -8.57
C GLU A 307 -7.45 13.81 -9.88
N SER A 308 -6.99 12.57 -9.79
CA SER A 308 -6.64 11.77 -10.95
C SER A 308 -6.53 10.29 -10.61
N ASP A 309 -6.52 9.46 -11.66
CA ASP A 309 -6.19 8.04 -11.56
C ASP A 309 -4.74 7.87 -11.06
N ALA A 310 -4.61 7.14 -9.95
CA ALA A 310 -3.33 6.90 -9.30
C ALA A 310 -2.33 6.15 -10.18
N THR A 311 -2.82 5.23 -11.02
CA THR A 311 -1.95 4.44 -11.92
C THR A 311 -1.25 5.30 -12.97
N ILE A 312 -1.81 6.47 -13.27
CA ILE A 312 -1.24 7.45 -14.21
C ILE A 312 -0.27 8.41 -13.52
N VAL A 313 -0.68 8.96 -12.35
CA VAL A 313 0.03 10.11 -11.77
C VAL A 313 1.03 9.73 -10.68
N VAL A 314 0.83 8.63 -9.94
CA VAL A 314 1.76 8.25 -8.86
C VAL A 314 3.14 7.87 -9.39
N PRO A 315 3.30 7.14 -10.51
CA PRO A 315 4.63 6.92 -11.11
C PRO A 315 5.35 8.22 -11.47
N LEU A 316 4.64 9.24 -11.92
CA LEU A 316 5.21 10.54 -12.24
C LEU A 316 5.67 11.30 -10.99
N ILE A 317 4.86 11.26 -9.92
CA ILE A 317 5.23 11.84 -8.61
C ILE A 317 6.49 11.14 -8.06
N PHE A 318 6.52 9.82 -8.09
CA PHE A 318 7.65 9.05 -7.59
C PHE A 318 8.91 9.26 -8.43
N ALA A 319 8.79 9.29 -9.77
CA ALA A 319 9.90 9.63 -10.65
C ALA A 319 10.48 11.02 -10.34
N TYR A 320 9.62 12.00 -10.02
CA TYR A 320 10.06 13.34 -9.62
C TYR A 320 10.85 13.30 -8.30
N ILE A 321 10.36 12.61 -7.28
CA ILE A 321 11.00 12.48 -5.97
C ILE A 321 12.33 11.71 -6.08
N LEU A 322 12.41 10.72 -6.97
CA LEU A 322 13.62 9.97 -7.29
C LEU A 322 14.62 10.73 -8.14
N GLY A 323 14.23 11.89 -8.67
CA GLY A 323 15.08 12.73 -9.52
C GLY A 323 15.30 12.21 -10.94
N GLN A 324 14.40 11.34 -11.43
CA GLN A 324 14.46 10.72 -12.77
C GLN A 324 14.11 11.69 -13.90
#